data_7b1eda0e6db660ed6cbbae018285a2b0
#
_entry.id   7b1eda0e6db660ed6cbbae018285a2b0
#
_cell.length_a   1.000
_cell.length_b   1.000
_cell.length_c   1.000
_cell.angle_alpha   90.00
_cell.angle_beta   90.00
_cell.angle_gamma   90.00
#
_symmetry.space_group_name_H-M   'P 1'
#
loop_
_entity.id
_entity.type
_entity.pdbx_description
1 polymer ?
#
loop_
_entity_poly.entity_id
_entity_poly.type
_entity_poly.pdbx_seq_one_letter_code
_entity_poly.pdbx_strand_id
1 'polypeptide(L)'
;MKEEKLEPTGKFFDKAYETKSIRELAKAPVTAMSGASELDAKHSKKAFGIETVEDLVNNKYVNLAPGINFLSACTGEIFDKKFESKEFWNLAKKPVSAISGISKGDAALLKKAFGVKKIKDLAENKYVAVAQATVSLMSPFQVLKVAGAL
;
A
#
# COMPACT_ATOMS: atom_id res chain seq x y z
N MET A 1 -8.24 32.73 15.47
CA MET A 1 -7.79 31.63 14.64
C MET A 1 -8.18 30.33 15.30
N LYS A 2 -9.08 29.61 14.69
CA LYS A 2 -9.34 28.23 15.11
C LYS A 2 -8.12 27.43 14.66
N GLU A 3 -7.35 26.89 15.60
CA GLU A 3 -6.44 25.81 15.29
C GLU A 3 -7.29 24.73 14.64
N GLU A 4 -7.08 24.52 13.36
CA GLU A 4 -7.59 23.34 12.69
C GLU A 4 -6.98 22.17 13.45
N LYS A 5 -7.77 21.52 14.29
CA LYS A 5 -7.42 20.21 14.81
C LYS A 5 -7.25 19.32 13.57
N LEU A 6 -6.01 19.12 13.20
CA LEU A 6 -5.68 17.99 12.37
C LEU A 6 -6.35 16.78 13.03
N GLU A 7 -7.36 16.25 12.38
CA GLU A 7 -7.89 14.93 12.71
C GLU A 7 -7.18 13.91 11.83
N PRO A 8 -5.88 13.66 12.07
CA PRO A 8 -5.09 12.94 11.09
C PRO A 8 -5.38 11.46 11.08
N THR A 9 -5.94 10.94 12.13
CA THR A 9 -6.11 9.48 12.28
C THR A 9 -7.56 9.03 12.21
N GLY A 10 -8.52 9.88 12.58
CA GLY A 10 -9.94 9.50 12.62
C GLY A 10 -10.57 9.11 11.28
N LYS A 11 -9.96 9.47 10.16
CA LYS A 11 -10.39 9.04 8.81
C LYS A 11 -9.73 7.75 8.32
N PHE A 12 -8.57 7.39 8.88
CA PHE A 12 -7.71 6.34 8.36
C PHE A 12 -7.63 5.14 9.29
N PHE A 13 -7.76 5.37 10.59
CA PHE A 13 -7.72 4.33 11.61
C PHE A 13 -8.99 4.33 12.44
N ASP A 14 -9.37 3.15 12.95
CA ASP A 14 -10.50 3.00 13.84
C ASP A 14 -10.24 3.74 15.16
N LYS A 15 -11.32 4.16 15.80
CA LYS A 15 -11.31 5.00 17.01
C LYS A 15 -10.37 4.50 18.13
N ALA A 16 -10.28 3.18 18.30
CA ALA A 16 -9.39 2.57 19.29
C ALA A 16 -7.90 2.85 19.04
N TYR A 17 -7.54 3.24 17.82
CA TYR A 17 -6.16 3.48 17.39
C TYR A 17 -5.80 4.96 17.21
N GLU A 18 -6.76 5.86 17.35
CA GLU A 18 -6.55 7.30 17.10
C GLU A 18 -5.49 7.93 18.00
N THR A 19 -5.29 7.40 19.22
CA THR A 19 -4.32 7.91 20.20
C THR A 19 -2.99 7.15 20.21
N LYS A 20 -2.83 6.18 19.33
CA LYS A 20 -1.62 5.36 19.26
C LYS A 20 -0.47 6.11 18.58
N SER A 21 0.75 5.81 18.98
CA SER A 21 1.94 6.33 18.32
C SER A 21 2.08 5.79 16.90
N ILE A 22 2.84 6.48 16.06
CA ILE A 22 3.13 6.04 14.68
C ILE A 22 3.72 4.61 14.66
N ARG A 23 4.60 4.32 15.62
CA ARG A 23 5.20 2.98 15.73
C ARG A 23 4.16 1.91 16.07
N GLU A 24 3.25 2.21 16.99
CA GLU A 24 2.15 1.31 17.34
C GLU A 24 1.19 1.12 16.17
N LEU A 25 0.89 2.18 15.41
CA LEU A 25 0.06 2.11 14.21
C LEU A 25 0.71 1.24 13.13
N ALA A 26 2.01 1.33 12.92
CA ALA A 26 2.73 0.49 11.96
C ALA A 26 2.66 -0.99 12.31
N LYS A 27 2.66 -1.32 13.59
CA LYS A 27 2.58 -2.70 14.10
C LYS A 27 1.15 -3.18 14.33
N ALA A 28 0.17 -2.30 14.19
CA ALA A 28 -1.23 -2.65 14.36
C ALA A 28 -1.70 -3.61 13.25
N PRO A 29 -2.72 -4.44 13.53
CA PRO A 29 -3.28 -5.29 12.49
C PRO A 29 -3.91 -4.46 11.37
N VAL A 30 -4.03 -5.03 10.19
CA VAL A 30 -4.66 -4.38 9.02
C VAL A 30 -6.08 -3.89 9.35
N THR A 31 -6.78 -4.59 10.22
CA THR A 31 -8.12 -4.21 10.68
C THR A 31 -8.18 -2.90 11.46
N ALA A 32 -7.04 -2.38 11.92
CA ALA A 32 -6.96 -1.07 12.55
C ALA A 32 -7.27 0.09 11.59
N MET A 33 -7.05 -0.13 10.29
CA MET A 33 -7.38 0.84 9.26
C MET A 33 -8.89 0.88 9.03
N SER A 34 -9.45 2.09 9.01
CA SER A 34 -10.89 2.30 8.84
C SER A 34 -11.41 1.66 7.55
N GLY A 35 -12.40 0.81 7.66
CA GLY A 35 -13.03 0.12 6.55
C GLY A 35 -12.43 -1.25 6.22
N ALA A 36 -11.29 -1.62 6.80
CA ALA A 36 -10.72 -2.96 6.65
C ALA A 36 -11.40 -3.92 7.64
N SER A 37 -12.13 -4.90 7.13
CA SER A 37 -12.81 -5.90 7.95
C SER A 37 -11.86 -7.03 8.35
N GLU A 38 -12.28 -7.84 9.33
CA GLU A 38 -11.55 -9.06 9.69
C GLU A 38 -11.46 -10.05 8.53
N LEU A 39 -12.48 -10.09 7.69
CA LEU A 39 -12.48 -10.92 6.49
C LEU A 39 -11.45 -10.43 5.46
N ASP A 40 -11.34 -9.11 5.28
CA ASP A 40 -10.31 -8.50 4.43
C ASP A 40 -8.91 -8.84 4.93
N ALA A 41 -8.69 -8.74 6.25
CA ALA A 41 -7.43 -9.11 6.88
C ALA A 41 -7.10 -10.60 6.67
N LYS A 42 -8.09 -11.48 6.82
CA LYS A 42 -7.93 -12.93 6.59
C LYS A 42 -7.54 -13.23 5.14
N HIS A 43 -8.18 -12.57 4.17
CA HIS A 43 -7.88 -12.74 2.76
C HIS A 43 -6.49 -12.21 2.40
N SER A 44 -6.10 -11.05 2.90
CA SER A 44 -4.77 -10.47 2.65
C SER A 44 -3.64 -11.28 3.29
N LYS A 45 -3.88 -11.84 4.47
CA LYS A 45 -2.95 -12.77 5.12
C LYS A 45 -2.77 -14.03 4.27
N LYS A 46 -3.86 -14.61 3.80
CA LYS A 46 -3.82 -15.83 2.98
C LYS A 46 -3.16 -15.61 1.62
N ALA A 47 -3.42 -14.46 1.00
CA ALA A 47 -2.85 -14.11 -0.31
C ALA A 47 -1.35 -13.79 -0.22
N PHE A 48 -0.95 -12.90 0.68
CA PHE A 48 0.37 -12.29 0.73
C PHE A 48 1.07 -12.38 2.08
N GLY A 49 0.50 -13.04 3.06
CA GLY A 49 1.07 -13.08 4.41
C GLY A 49 1.01 -11.75 5.17
N ILE A 50 0.13 -10.85 4.77
CA ILE A 50 -0.01 -9.52 5.37
C ILE A 50 -0.86 -9.63 6.64
N GLU A 51 -0.29 -9.27 7.78
CA GLU A 51 -0.97 -9.24 9.07
C GLU A 51 -1.07 -7.83 9.65
N THR A 52 -0.01 -7.05 9.51
CA THR A 52 0.09 -5.69 10.07
C THR A 52 0.11 -4.63 8.98
N VAL A 53 -0.08 -3.36 9.38
CA VAL A 53 0.07 -2.19 8.51
C VAL A 53 1.47 -2.17 7.88
N GLU A 54 2.51 -2.45 8.66
CA GLU A 54 3.89 -2.50 8.18
C GLU A 54 4.11 -3.59 7.13
N ASP A 55 3.51 -4.78 7.33
CA ASP A 55 3.60 -5.88 6.36
C ASP A 55 3.08 -5.47 4.99
N LEU A 56 2.02 -4.66 4.94
CA LEU A 56 1.47 -4.15 3.70
C LEU A 56 2.47 -3.29 2.94
N VAL A 57 3.22 -2.44 3.65
CA VAL A 57 4.25 -1.57 3.06
C VAL A 57 5.47 -2.37 2.59
N ASN A 58 5.86 -3.37 3.35
CA ASN A 58 7.04 -4.19 3.07
C ASN A 58 6.78 -5.30 2.04
N ASN A 59 5.54 -5.45 1.61
CA ASN A 59 5.19 -6.47 0.62
C ASN A 59 5.80 -6.13 -0.75
N LYS A 60 6.52 -7.09 -1.34
CA LYS A 60 7.21 -6.89 -2.62
C LYS A 60 6.28 -6.52 -3.78
N TYR A 61 5.07 -7.07 -3.80
CA TYR A 61 4.10 -6.80 -4.86
C TYR A 61 3.49 -5.41 -4.72
N VAL A 62 3.20 -5.01 -3.49
CA VAL A 62 2.72 -3.66 -3.16
C VAL A 62 3.76 -2.62 -3.58
N ASN A 63 5.03 -2.87 -3.34
CA ASN A 63 6.11 -1.96 -3.73
C ASN A 63 6.37 -1.92 -5.23
N LEU A 64 6.17 -3.03 -5.93
CA LEU A 64 6.36 -3.12 -7.38
C LEU A 64 5.26 -2.36 -8.15
N ALA A 65 4.02 -2.44 -7.70
CA ALA A 65 2.85 -1.90 -8.40
C ALA A 65 2.93 -0.38 -8.68
N PRO A 66 3.30 0.48 -7.70
CA PRO A 66 3.45 1.91 -7.98
C PRO A 66 4.51 2.23 -9.03
N GLY A 67 5.62 1.49 -9.03
CA GLY A 67 6.68 1.64 -10.03
C GLY A 67 6.19 1.32 -11.44
N ILE A 68 5.48 0.22 -11.61
CA ILE A 68 4.88 -0.16 -12.89
C ILE A 68 3.86 0.89 -13.34
N ASN A 69 2.99 1.33 -12.43
CA ASN A 69 1.98 2.33 -12.72
C ASN A 69 2.60 3.66 -13.17
N PHE A 70 3.62 4.12 -12.47
CA PHE A 70 4.37 5.33 -12.80
C PHE A 70 5.03 5.22 -14.18
N LEU A 71 5.78 4.15 -14.43
CA LEU A 71 6.46 3.93 -15.70
C LEU A 71 5.46 3.80 -16.87
N SER A 72 4.32 3.16 -16.66
CA SER A 72 3.24 3.07 -17.66
C SER A 72 2.69 4.45 -18.03
N ALA A 73 2.55 5.34 -17.07
CA ALA A 73 2.03 6.70 -17.29
C ALA A 73 3.04 7.62 -17.97
N CYS A 74 4.33 7.41 -17.74
CA CYS A 74 5.40 8.32 -18.14
C CYS A 74 6.24 7.84 -19.32
N THR A 75 5.94 6.69 -19.93
CA THR A 75 6.76 6.09 -20.98
C THR A 75 7.02 7.05 -22.16
N GLY A 76 5.99 7.77 -22.59
CA GLY A 76 6.11 8.73 -23.70
C GLY A 76 6.91 9.98 -23.36
N GLU A 77 7.13 10.28 -22.09
CA GLU A 77 7.90 11.43 -21.62
C GLU A 77 9.36 11.09 -21.32
N ILE A 78 9.62 9.83 -20.95
CA ILE A 78 10.95 9.39 -20.50
C ILE A 78 11.76 8.73 -21.62
N PHE A 79 11.10 8.01 -22.52
CA PHE A 79 11.74 7.26 -23.58
C PHE A 79 11.44 7.85 -24.97
N ASP A 80 12.45 7.85 -25.83
CA ASP A 80 12.25 8.13 -27.25
C ASP A 80 11.30 7.08 -27.85
N LYS A 81 10.53 7.51 -28.86
CA LYS A 81 9.48 6.69 -29.51
C LYS A 81 9.91 5.28 -29.87
N LYS A 82 11.16 5.08 -30.28
CA LYS A 82 11.71 3.77 -30.65
C LYS A 82 11.90 2.81 -29.47
N PHE A 83 11.90 3.35 -28.23
CA PHE A 83 12.04 2.58 -26.99
C PHE A 83 10.72 2.41 -26.25
N GLU A 84 9.65 3.03 -26.77
CA GLU A 84 8.30 2.84 -26.21
C GLU A 84 7.83 1.41 -26.50
N SER A 85 7.67 0.62 -25.44
CA SER A 85 7.03 -0.70 -25.54
C SER A 85 5.52 -0.55 -25.35
N LYS A 86 4.73 -1.00 -26.31
CA LYS A 86 3.26 -1.07 -26.17
C LYS A 86 2.84 -1.94 -24.98
N GLU A 87 3.63 -2.95 -24.67
CA GLU A 87 3.40 -3.82 -23.52
C GLU A 87 3.52 -3.05 -22.20
N PHE A 88 4.47 -2.14 -22.12
CA PHE A 88 4.70 -1.31 -20.92
C PHE A 88 3.51 -0.40 -20.63
N TRP A 89 2.93 0.21 -21.66
CA TRP A 89 1.72 1.03 -21.55
C TRP A 89 0.54 0.27 -20.95
N ASN A 90 0.46 -1.02 -21.21
CA ASN A 90 -0.65 -1.87 -20.81
C ASN A 90 -0.40 -2.62 -19.50
N LEU A 91 0.83 -2.62 -18.97
CA LEU A 91 1.16 -3.37 -17.75
C LEU A 91 0.31 -2.97 -16.55
N ALA A 92 0.09 -1.67 -16.35
CA ALA A 92 -0.74 -1.19 -15.25
C ALA A 92 -2.20 -1.67 -15.34
N LYS A 93 -2.68 -1.94 -16.55
CA LYS A 93 -4.04 -2.42 -16.83
C LYS A 93 -4.17 -3.95 -16.78
N LYS A 94 -3.04 -4.66 -16.70
CA LYS A 94 -3.04 -6.12 -16.60
C LYS A 94 -3.56 -6.58 -15.25
N PRO A 95 -4.15 -7.78 -15.19
CA PRO A 95 -4.56 -8.32 -13.90
C PRO A 95 -3.38 -8.48 -12.97
N VAL A 96 -3.63 -8.39 -11.67
CA VAL A 96 -2.61 -8.54 -10.62
C VAL A 96 -1.85 -9.87 -10.75
N SER A 97 -2.52 -10.91 -11.22
CA SER A 97 -1.91 -12.23 -11.47
C SER A 97 -0.85 -12.24 -12.58
N ALA A 98 -0.71 -11.17 -13.36
CA ALA A 98 0.37 -11.02 -14.32
C ALA A 98 1.74 -10.84 -13.66
N ILE A 99 1.78 -10.40 -12.40
CA ILE A 99 3.01 -10.31 -11.62
C ILE A 99 3.45 -11.73 -11.23
N SER A 100 4.70 -12.05 -11.54
CA SER A 100 5.28 -13.34 -11.21
C SER A 100 5.22 -13.62 -9.70
N GLY A 101 4.68 -14.76 -9.33
CA GLY A 101 4.49 -15.17 -7.93
C GLY A 101 3.10 -14.91 -7.37
N ILE A 102 2.25 -14.21 -8.09
CA ILE A 102 0.84 -14.03 -7.72
C ILE A 102 0.00 -15.06 -8.47
N SER A 103 -0.58 -16.00 -7.73
CA SER A 103 -1.47 -17.00 -8.30
C SER A 103 -2.86 -16.42 -8.61
N LYS A 104 -3.64 -17.14 -9.39
CA LYS A 104 -5.06 -16.79 -9.62
C LYS A 104 -5.86 -16.82 -8.32
N GLY A 105 -5.53 -17.71 -7.40
CA GLY A 105 -6.14 -17.79 -6.07
C GLY A 105 -5.82 -16.57 -5.22
N ASP A 106 -4.57 -16.12 -5.22
CA ASP A 106 -4.15 -14.90 -4.53
C ASP A 106 -4.84 -13.67 -5.11
N ALA A 107 -4.93 -13.59 -6.44
CA ALA A 107 -5.63 -12.51 -7.12
C ALA A 107 -7.13 -12.47 -6.74
N ALA A 108 -7.79 -13.62 -6.64
CA ALA A 108 -9.18 -13.70 -6.20
C ALA A 108 -9.35 -13.22 -4.74
N LEU A 109 -8.40 -13.54 -3.86
CA LEU A 109 -8.40 -13.09 -2.46
C LEU A 109 -8.19 -11.57 -2.36
N LEU A 110 -7.30 -10.99 -3.15
CA LEU A 110 -7.08 -9.54 -3.21
C LEU A 110 -8.32 -8.79 -3.70
N LYS A 111 -9.02 -9.34 -4.68
CA LYS A 111 -10.28 -8.77 -5.14
C LYS A 111 -11.32 -8.76 -4.02
N LYS A 112 -11.45 -9.84 -3.26
CA LYS A 112 -12.36 -9.94 -2.13
C LYS A 112 -11.97 -9.02 -0.97
N ALA A 113 -10.67 -8.95 -0.67
CA ALA A 113 -10.17 -8.13 0.44
C ALA A 113 -10.27 -6.65 0.15
N PHE A 114 -9.68 -6.21 -0.95
CA PHE A 114 -9.42 -4.79 -1.23
C PHE A 114 -10.01 -4.29 -2.55
N GLY A 115 -10.76 -5.10 -3.26
CA GLY A 115 -11.28 -4.75 -4.58
C GLY A 115 -10.20 -4.62 -5.66
N VAL A 116 -9.02 -5.17 -5.44
CA VAL A 116 -7.89 -5.11 -6.36
C VAL A 116 -8.05 -6.14 -7.47
N LYS A 117 -8.12 -5.70 -8.71
CA LYS A 117 -8.20 -6.55 -9.90
C LYS A 117 -6.97 -6.41 -10.79
N LYS A 118 -6.51 -5.18 -10.99
CA LYS A 118 -5.41 -4.79 -11.87
C LYS A 118 -4.21 -4.32 -11.06
N ILE A 119 -3.04 -4.31 -11.67
CA ILE A 119 -1.81 -3.76 -11.08
C ILE A 119 -2.04 -2.29 -10.65
N LYS A 120 -2.71 -1.50 -11.49
CA LYS A 120 -3.11 -0.12 -11.18
C LYS A 120 -3.92 -0.03 -9.89
N ASP A 121 -4.89 -0.92 -9.69
CA ASP A 121 -5.73 -0.93 -8.49
C ASP A 121 -4.90 -1.14 -7.22
N LEU A 122 -3.89 -1.99 -7.29
CA LEU A 122 -2.96 -2.22 -6.17
C LEU A 122 -2.12 -0.97 -5.88
N ALA A 123 -1.66 -0.28 -6.92
CA ALA A 123 -0.88 0.97 -6.78
C ALA A 123 -1.71 2.10 -6.17
N GLU A 124 -2.99 2.18 -6.49
CA GLU A 124 -3.89 3.27 -6.06
C GLU A 124 -4.76 2.90 -4.85
N ASN A 125 -4.56 1.73 -4.26
CA ASN A 125 -5.37 1.26 -3.15
C ASN A 125 -5.22 2.15 -1.92
N LYS A 126 -6.36 2.53 -1.31
CA LYS A 126 -6.40 3.43 -0.15
C LYS A 126 -5.69 2.87 1.08
N TYR A 127 -5.79 1.58 1.34
CA TYR A 127 -5.12 0.93 2.48
C TYR A 127 -3.61 0.91 2.31
N VAL A 128 -3.15 0.66 1.09
CA VAL A 128 -1.72 0.76 0.73
C VAL A 128 -1.21 2.19 0.96
N ALA A 129 -1.96 3.19 0.50
CA ALA A 129 -1.60 4.60 0.68
C ALA A 129 -1.51 4.99 2.16
N VAL A 130 -2.48 4.59 2.98
CA VAL A 130 -2.48 4.84 4.43
C VAL A 130 -1.29 4.16 5.09
N ALA A 131 -1.03 2.91 4.75
CA ALA A 131 0.09 2.15 5.29
C ALA A 131 1.45 2.79 4.93
N GLN A 132 1.63 3.18 3.68
CA GLN A 132 2.84 3.86 3.20
C GLN A 132 3.05 5.19 3.92
N ALA A 133 2.01 6.01 4.07
CA ALA A 133 2.08 7.27 4.80
C ALA A 133 2.48 7.05 6.27
N THR A 134 1.90 6.05 6.93
CA THR A 134 2.21 5.70 8.32
C THR A 134 3.67 5.32 8.49
N VAL A 135 4.18 4.42 7.65
CA VAL A 135 5.57 3.95 7.74
C VAL A 135 6.56 5.04 7.34
N SER A 136 6.22 5.89 6.37
CA SER A 136 7.10 6.99 5.96
C SER A 136 7.29 8.03 7.09
N LEU A 137 6.28 8.24 7.93
CA LEU A 137 6.40 9.09 9.12
C LEU A 137 7.27 8.44 10.21
N MET A 138 7.27 7.12 10.29
CA MET A 138 8.11 6.39 11.25
C MET A 138 9.60 6.43 10.88
N SER A 139 9.92 6.36 9.59
CA SER A 139 11.30 6.26 9.09
C SER A 139 12.23 7.38 9.57
N PRO A 140 11.83 8.68 9.57
CA PRO A 140 12.68 9.75 10.10
C PRO A 140 13.02 9.56 11.59
N PHE A 141 12.09 9.10 12.39
CA PHE A 141 12.32 8.81 13.82
C PHE A 141 13.30 7.66 14.01
N GLN A 142 13.22 6.62 13.19
CA GLN A 142 14.16 5.51 13.22
C GLN A 142 15.57 5.97 12.86
N VAL A 143 15.71 6.79 11.84
CA VAL A 143 17.02 7.35 11.44
C VAL A 143 17.62 8.18 12.57
N LEU A 144 16.84 9.05 13.18
CA LEU A 144 17.29 9.87 14.31
C LEU A 144 17.71 9.01 15.51
N LYS A 145 16.98 7.94 15.78
CA LYS A 145 17.31 7.01 16.87
C LYS A 145 18.63 6.27 16.62
N VAL A 146 18.84 5.82 15.40
CA VAL A 146 20.11 5.15 15.01
C VAL A 146 21.28 6.13 15.10
N ALA A 147 21.05 7.40 14.73
CA ALA A 147 22.07 8.45 14.83
C ALA A 147 22.33 8.94 16.27
N GLY A 148 21.58 8.43 17.26
CA GLY A 148 21.73 8.83 18.66
C GLY A 148 21.11 10.19 19.00
N ALA A 149 20.24 10.73 18.12
CA ALA A 149 19.56 12.01 18.31
C ALA A 149 18.26 11.90 19.12
N LEU A 150 17.79 10.68 19.34
CA LEU A 150 16.61 10.36 20.15
C LEU A 150 16.90 9.22 21.12
#